data_8437737e26ae62f5d1ff90267b159b2a
#
_entry.id   8437737e26ae62f5d1ff90267b159b2a
#
_cell.length_a   1.000
_cell.length_b   1.000
_cell.length_c   1.000
_cell.angle_alpha   90.00
_cell.angle_beta   90.00
_cell.angle_gamma   90.00
#
_symmetry.space_group_name_H-M   'P 1'
#
loop_
_entity.id
_entity.type
_entity.pdbx_description
1 polymer ?
#
loop_
_entity_poly.entity_id
_entity_poly.type
_entity_poly.pdbx_seq_one_letter_code
_entity_poly.pdbx_strand_id
1 'polypeptide(L)'
;REIMVTQYRVAENSAVINTLIAAAQNGKKVTVFVELKARFDEENNLATAEMMQAAGIKIIYSIPGLKVHAKVALVRRRGQNGEKLPSYAYISTGNFNEKTATLYADCGLFTCRKEIVNDLYNLFRTLQGKEDPKFTTLLVARFNLIPELNRLIDREIELADQGKGGRIILKMNALQDPAMINRLYNASEHGVQIDLIVRGICCLIPGQSYSRNIRVTRIVDSFLEHARIWYFGNNHHPKVFMGSPDWMRRNLYRRIEAVTPILDPDLRASLIEMLNIQLADNQKACWVDAQLQNVFKKRTPGTPSVQLAISSA
;
A
#
# COMPACT_ATOMS: atom_id res chain seq x y z
N ARG A 1 10.59 5.84 -23.20
CA ARG A 1 11.58 4.86 -23.71
C ARG A 1 12.38 4.21 -22.58
N GLU A 2 12.02 4.44 -21.37
CA GLU A 2 12.67 3.88 -20.19
C GLU A 2 11.61 3.22 -19.30
N ILE A 3 11.89 2.00 -18.83
CA ILE A 3 11.01 1.25 -17.92
C ILE A 3 11.81 0.97 -16.66
N MET A 4 11.22 1.24 -15.50
CA MET A 4 11.79 0.97 -14.19
C MET A 4 10.77 0.23 -13.34
N VAL A 5 11.18 -0.87 -12.70
CA VAL A 5 10.28 -1.73 -11.88
C VAL A 5 11.01 -2.16 -10.61
N THR A 6 10.27 -2.20 -9.50
CA THR A 6 10.74 -2.89 -8.29
C THR A 6 10.18 -4.31 -8.28
N GLN A 7 11.01 -5.29 -7.91
CA GLN A 7 10.63 -6.68 -7.89
C GLN A 7 10.99 -7.31 -6.54
N TYR A 8 9.97 -7.82 -5.85
CA TYR A 8 10.14 -8.44 -4.54
C TYR A 8 9.96 -9.96 -4.60
N ARG A 9 8.91 -10.43 -5.29
CA ARG A 9 8.62 -11.84 -5.53
C ARG A 9 8.20 -12.05 -6.97
N VAL A 10 8.78 -13.04 -7.62
CA VAL A 10 8.51 -13.39 -9.01
C VAL A 10 7.79 -14.72 -9.07
N ALA A 11 6.79 -14.84 -9.92
CA ALA A 11 6.24 -16.14 -10.27
C ALA A 11 7.21 -16.87 -11.21
N GLU A 12 7.21 -18.17 -11.16
CA GLU A 12 7.84 -19.01 -12.17
C GLU A 12 7.17 -18.76 -13.54
N ASN A 13 7.97 -18.57 -14.59
CA ASN A 13 7.50 -18.19 -15.93
C ASN A 13 6.68 -16.89 -16.00
N SER A 14 7.04 -15.88 -15.19
CA SER A 14 6.32 -14.63 -15.07
C SER A 14 6.16 -13.90 -16.42
N ALA A 15 4.91 -13.57 -16.78
CA ALA A 15 4.57 -12.75 -17.93
C ALA A 15 5.15 -11.33 -17.81
N VAL A 16 5.26 -10.79 -16.59
CA VAL A 16 5.89 -9.50 -16.33
C VAL A 16 7.37 -9.54 -16.71
N ILE A 17 8.10 -10.58 -16.30
CA ILE A 17 9.53 -10.73 -16.63
C ILE A 17 9.72 -10.89 -18.14
N ASN A 18 8.95 -11.76 -18.77
CA ASN A 18 9.03 -11.98 -20.22
C ASN A 18 8.76 -10.69 -21.00
N THR A 19 7.81 -9.87 -20.53
CA THR A 19 7.52 -8.56 -21.13
C THR A 19 8.66 -7.57 -20.97
N LEU A 20 9.33 -7.55 -19.81
CA LEU A 20 10.49 -6.68 -19.57
C LEU A 20 11.67 -7.10 -20.45
N ILE A 21 11.91 -8.40 -20.63
CA ILE A 21 12.92 -8.95 -21.53
C ILE A 21 12.63 -8.55 -22.97
N ALA A 22 11.39 -8.77 -23.45
CA ALA A 22 10.97 -8.36 -24.79
C ALA A 22 11.13 -6.85 -25.00
N ALA A 23 10.80 -6.02 -23.99
CA ALA A 23 10.98 -4.59 -24.06
C ALA A 23 12.47 -4.19 -24.22
N ALA A 24 13.38 -4.84 -23.47
CA ALA A 24 14.82 -4.59 -23.59
C ALA A 24 15.35 -4.99 -24.97
N GLN A 25 14.97 -6.17 -25.46
CA GLN A 25 15.32 -6.65 -26.80
C GLN A 25 14.81 -5.73 -27.91
N ASN A 26 13.66 -5.06 -27.69
CA ASN A 26 13.12 -4.02 -28.56
C ASN A 26 13.71 -2.62 -28.31
N GLY A 27 14.91 -2.52 -27.75
CA GLY A 27 15.70 -1.30 -27.59
C GLY A 27 15.15 -0.32 -26.51
N LYS A 28 14.32 -0.78 -25.57
CA LYS A 28 13.93 0.04 -24.43
C LYS A 28 15.00 -0.05 -23.33
N LYS A 29 15.25 1.07 -22.66
CA LYS A 29 16.09 1.06 -21.46
C LYS A 29 15.28 0.51 -20.30
N VAL A 30 15.60 -0.69 -19.87
CA VAL A 30 14.90 -1.34 -18.75
C VAL A 30 15.82 -1.41 -17.53
N THR A 31 15.30 -1.02 -16.37
CA THR A 31 15.99 -1.12 -15.08
C THR A 31 15.06 -1.82 -14.09
N VAL A 32 15.51 -2.90 -13.49
CA VAL A 32 14.76 -3.64 -12.48
C VAL A 32 15.53 -3.61 -11.16
N PHE A 33 14.85 -3.22 -10.11
CA PHE A 33 15.34 -3.34 -8.75
C PHE A 33 14.88 -4.68 -8.19
N VAL A 34 15.82 -5.59 -7.90
CA VAL A 34 15.53 -6.94 -7.40
C VAL A 34 15.87 -7.05 -5.92
N GLU A 35 14.89 -7.41 -5.11
CA GLU A 35 15.09 -7.73 -3.70
C GLU A 35 15.50 -9.22 -3.55
N LEU A 36 16.79 -9.47 -3.36
CA LEU A 36 17.32 -10.84 -3.25
C LEU A 36 16.89 -11.56 -1.98
N LYS A 37 16.67 -10.83 -0.87
CA LYS A 37 16.31 -11.41 0.43
C LYS A 37 14.79 -11.54 0.61
N ALA A 38 14.07 -11.86 -0.46
CA ALA A 38 12.66 -12.21 -0.38
C ALA A 38 12.54 -13.65 0.17
N ARG A 39 12.08 -13.77 1.41
CA ARG A 39 12.01 -15.05 2.13
C ARG A 39 11.29 -16.13 1.30
N PHE A 40 11.93 -17.27 1.08
CA PHE A 40 11.53 -18.44 0.28
C PHE A 40 11.57 -18.25 -1.25
N ASP A 41 12.04 -17.09 -1.77
CA ASP A 41 12.10 -16.80 -3.21
C ASP A 41 13.53 -16.39 -3.64
N GLU A 42 14.54 -16.56 -2.78
CA GLU A 42 15.90 -16.08 -3.01
C GLU A 42 16.51 -16.69 -4.28
N GLU A 43 16.41 -18.01 -4.46
CA GLU A 43 16.99 -18.73 -5.61
C GLU A 43 16.28 -18.36 -6.91
N ASN A 44 14.94 -18.32 -6.90
CA ASN A 44 14.16 -17.93 -8.06
C ASN A 44 14.40 -16.45 -8.46
N ASN A 45 14.54 -15.56 -7.49
CA ASN A 45 14.85 -14.15 -7.74
C ASN A 45 16.24 -13.98 -8.35
N LEU A 46 17.24 -14.78 -7.93
CA LEU A 46 18.58 -14.74 -8.50
C LEU A 46 18.59 -15.26 -9.95
N ALA A 47 18.03 -16.43 -10.21
CA ALA A 47 17.94 -16.99 -11.56
C ALA A 47 17.21 -16.08 -12.54
N THR A 48 16.11 -15.46 -12.08
CA THR A 48 15.35 -14.49 -12.88
C THR A 48 16.15 -13.21 -13.14
N ALA A 49 16.94 -12.75 -12.17
CA ALA A 49 17.81 -11.59 -12.34
C ALA A 49 18.90 -11.86 -13.40
N GLU A 50 19.52 -13.04 -13.40
CA GLU A 50 20.49 -13.47 -14.40
C GLU A 50 19.89 -13.52 -15.81
N MET A 51 18.68 -14.08 -15.98
CA MET A 51 17.94 -14.07 -17.25
C MET A 51 17.71 -12.65 -17.78
N MET A 52 17.25 -11.76 -16.92
CA MET A 52 17.01 -10.36 -17.28
C MET A 52 18.32 -9.66 -17.66
N GLN A 53 19.40 -9.91 -16.92
CA GLN A 53 20.71 -9.32 -17.20
C GLN A 53 21.27 -9.79 -18.55
N ALA A 54 21.13 -11.07 -18.89
CA ALA A 54 21.51 -11.62 -20.18
C ALA A 54 20.72 -10.98 -21.36
N ALA A 55 19.51 -10.50 -21.11
CA ALA A 55 18.70 -9.77 -22.08
C ALA A 55 19.01 -8.25 -22.14
N GLY A 56 20.05 -7.77 -21.45
CA GLY A 56 20.48 -6.37 -21.46
C GLY A 56 19.72 -5.47 -20.48
N ILE A 57 18.98 -6.03 -19.55
CA ILE A 57 18.29 -5.28 -18.49
C ILE A 57 19.29 -4.89 -17.41
N LYS A 58 19.25 -3.62 -16.99
CA LYS A 58 20.04 -3.16 -15.84
C LYS A 58 19.41 -3.67 -14.55
N ILE A 59 20.08 -4.59 -13.87
CA ILE A 59 19.68 -5.06 -12.55
C ILE A 59 20.35 -4.21 -11.47
N ILE A 60 19.54 -3.83 -10.46
CA ILE A 60 20.01 -3.18 -9.24
C ILE A 60 19.61 -4.10 -8.11
N TYR A 61 20.59 -4.63 -7.41
CA TYR A 61 20.36 -5.46 -6.25
C TYR A 61 20.11 -4.63 -4.99
N SER A 62 19.47 -5.24 -4.03
CA SER A 62 19.14 -4.60 -2.75
C SER A 62 20.36 -4.00 -2.07
N ILE A 63 20.20 -2.80 -1.54
CA ILE A 63 21.23 -2.13 -0.74
C ILE A 63 21.35 -2.90 0.59
N PRO A 64 22.57 -3.24 1.05
CA PRO A 64 22.76 -3.93 2.34
C PRO A 64 22.04 -3.20 3.49
N GLY A 65 21.24 -3.93 4.27
CA GLY A 65 20.47 -3.37 5.39
C GLY A 65 19.17 -2.64 5.01
N LEU A 66 18.87 -2.51 3.72
CA LEU A 66 17.67 -1.84 3.22
C LEU A 66 16.87 -2.78 2.32
N LYS A 67 15.69 -3.18 2.76
CA LYS A 67 14.76 -3.96 1.92
C LYS A 67 13.82 -3.05 1.14
N VAL A 68 13.71 -3.27 -0.16
CA VAL A 68 12.71 -2.59 -1.00
C VAL A 68 11.46 -3.46 -1.10
N HIS A 69 10.36 -2.94 -0.53
CA HIS A 69 9.07 -3.63 -0.50
C HIS A 69 7.98 -2.88 -1.27
N ALA A 70 8.26 -1.71 -1.79
CA ALA A 70 7.37 -0.99 -2.70
C ALA A 70 7.10 -1.81 -3.97
N LYS A 71 5.86 -1.79 -4.45
CA LYS A 71 5.41 -2.46 -5.67
C LYS A 71 5.07 -1.40 -6.68
N VAL A 72 6.06 -1.00 -7.46
CA VAL A 72 5.97 0.16 -8.33
C VAL A 72 6.61 -0.10 -9.70
N ALA A 73 6.00 0.46 -10.73
CA ALA A 73 6.58 0.50 -12.07
C ALA A 73 6.42 1.90 -12.69
N LEU A 74 7.39 2.29 -13.48
CA LEU A 74 7.42 3.58 -14.17
C LEU A 74 7.79 3.37 -15.63
N VAL A 75 6.95 3.88 -16.53
CA VAL A 75 7.20 3.91 -17.98
C VAL A 75 7.38 5.36 -18.41
N ARG A 76 8.61 5.75 -18.75
CA ARG A 76 8.94 7.09 -19.26
C ARG A 76 8.94 7.11 -20.78
N ARG A 77 8.19 8.01 -21.34
CA ARG A 77 8.04 8.17 -22.80
C ARG A 77 8.70 9.47 -23.28
N ARG A 78 9.24 9.42 -24.47
CA ARG A 78 9.69 10.61 -25.23
C ARG A 78 9.34 10.39 -26.68
N GLY A 79 8.86 11.41 -27.35
CA GLY A 79 8.63 11.45 -28.78
C GLY A 79 9.93 11.34 -29.59
N GLN A 80 9.82 11.19 -30.91
CA GLN A 80 10.98 11.05 -31.80
C GLN A 80 11.87 12.31 -31.81
N ASN A 81 11.27 13.50 -31.76
CA ASN A 81 11.95 14.80 -31.79
C ASN A 81 12.11 15.45 -30.41
N GLY A 82 12.19 14.65 -29.34
CA GLY A 82 12.30 15.18 -27.98
C GLY A 82 10.97 15.64 -27.35
N GLU A 83 9.86 15.42 -28.05
CA GLU A 83 8.51 15.71 -27.55
C GLU A 83 8.25 15.03 -26.20
N LYS A 84 7.65 15.76 -25.26
CA LYS A 84 7.25 15.24 -23.96
C LYS A 84 5.94 14.48 -24.06
N LEU A 85 6.01 13.19 -24.17
CA LEU A 85 4.84 12.30 -24.08
C LEU A 85 4.49 11.99 -22.62
N PRO A 86 3.22 11.72 -22.29
CA PRO A 86 2.83 11.29 -20.96
C PRO A 86 3.62 10.06 -20.53
N SER A 87 4.14 10.08 -19.32
CA SER A 87 4.76 8.93 -18.65
C SER A 87 3.74 8.30 -17.71
N TYR A 88 3.86 7.01 -17.44
CA TYR A 88 2.89 6.27 -16.66
C TYR A 88 3.55 5.66 -15.44
N ALA A 89 2.89 5.78 -14.30
CA ALA A 89 3.24 5.15 -13.05
C ALA A 89 2.22 4.06 -12.71
N TYR A 90 2.68 2.97 -12.13
CA TYR A 90 1.87 1.95 -11.47
C TYR A 90 2.35 1.80 -10.03
N ILE A 91 1.41 1.83 -9.10
CA ILE A 91 1.67 1.67 -7.67
C ILE A 91 0.65 0.69 -7.14
N SER A 92 1.11 -0.36 -6.43
CA SER A 92 0.23 -1.42 -5.98
C SER A 92 0.45 -1.79 -4.51
N THR A 93 -0.57 -2.34 -3.89
CA THR A 93 -0.48 -3.02 -2.59
C THR A 93 0.09 -4.43 -2.74
N GLY A 94 -0.11 -5.07 -3.91
CA GLY A 94 0.29 -6.43 -4.26
C GLY A 94 1.56 -6.53 -5.09
N ASN A 95 2.21 -7.70 -5.04
CA ASN A 95 3.43 -7.97 -5.80
C ASN A 95 3.12 -8.19 -7.30
N PHE A 96 4.13 -7.98 -8.16
CA PHE A 96 4.13 -8.45 -9.54
C PHE A 96 4.35 -9.96 -9.57
N ASN A 97 3.33 -10.71 -9.14
CA ASN A 97 3.39 -12.16 -9.05
C ASN A 97 2.01 -12.74 -9.38
N GLU A 98 1.91 -13.41 -10.50
CA GLU A 98 0.68 -13.90 -11.09
C GLU A 98 -0.01 -14.94 -10.19
N LYS A 99 0.75 -15.81 -9.51
CA LYS A 99 0.20 -16.81 -8.58
C LYS A 99 -0.48 -16.13 -7.37
N THR A 100 0.17 -15.12 -6.78
CA THR A 100 -0.44 -14.41 -5.64
C THR A 100 -1.59 -13.52 -6.08
N ALA A 101 -1.58 -12.99 -7.30
CA ALA A 101 -2.66 -12.16 -7.83
C ALA A 101 -4.00 -12.90 -7.98
N THR A 102 -3.98 -14.22 -8.09
CA THR A 102 -5.21 -15.04 -8.11
C THR A 102 -5.76 -15.37 -6.73
N LEU A 103 -4.99 -15.13 -5.67
CA LEU A 103 -5.32 -15.50 -4.31
C LEU A 103 -5.49 -14.30 -3.37
N TYR A 104 -4.95 -13.14 -3.73
CA TYR A 104 -4.90 -11.95 -2.89
C TYR A 104 -5.81 -10.87 -3.43
N ALA A 105 -6.58 -10.26 -2.54
CA ALA A 105 -7.33 -9.04 -2.84
C ALA A 105 -6.41 -7.83 -2.65
N ASP A 106 -5.93 -7.29 -3.76
CA ASP A 106 -5.02 -6.16 -3.83
C ASP A 106 -5.60 -5.01 -4.66
N CYS A 107 -5.05 -3.82 -4.49
CA CYS A 107 -5.37 -2.64 -5.29
C CYS A 107 -4.14 -2.15 -6.06
N GLY A 108 -4.35 -1.74 -7.31
CA GLY A 108 -3.31 -1.14 -8.15
C GLY A 108 -3.80 0.13 -8.84
N LEU A 109 -2.99 1.18 -8.79
CA LEU A 109 -3.26 2.45 -9.44
C LEU A 109 -2.37 2.63 -10.66
N PHE A 110 -2.97 2.79 -11.84
CA PHE A 110 -2.31 3.32 -13.01
C PHE A 110 -2.57 4.83 -13.12
N THR A 111 -1.54 5.62 -13.32
CA THR A 111 -1.68 7.07 -13.42
C THR A 111 -0.63 7.70 -14.33
N CYS A 112 -0.98 8.83 -14.94
CA CYS A 112 -0.05 9.69 -15.68
C CYS A 112 0.11 11.07 -15.00
N ARG A 113 -0.38 11.24 -13.77
CA ARG A 113 -0.22 12.50 -13.03
C ARG A 113 1.26 12.81 -12.81
N LYS A 114 1.66 14.00 -13.25
CA LYS A 114 3.08 14.42 -13.30
C LYS A 114 3.75 14.37 -11.92
N GLU A 115 3.03 14.82 -10.89
CA GLU A 115 3.52 14.85 -9.52
C GLU A 115 3.87 13.45 -9.00
N ILE A 116 3.01 12.46 -9.27
CA ILE A 116 3.24 11.05 -8.86
C ILE A 116 4.37 10.43 -9.70
N VAL A 117 4.35 10.66 -11.03
CA VAL A 117 5.38 10.18 -11.95
C VAL A 117 6.76 10.72 -11.57
N ASN A 118 6.87 12.00 -11.22
CA ASN A 118 8.11 12.65 -10.82
C ASN A 118 8.64 12.07 -9.50
N ASP A 119 7.78 11.95 -8.50
CA ASP A 119 8.17 11.37 -7.20
C ASP A 119 8.60 9.91 -7.36
N LEU A 120 7.91 9.14 -8.20
CA LEU A 120 8.29 7.77 -8.48
C LEU A 120 9.63 7.69 -9.21
N TYR A 121 9.91 8.61 -10.13
CA TYR A 121 11.21 8.71 -10.76
C TYR A 121 12.32 9.05 -9.75
N ASN A 122 12.05 9.97 -8.82
CA ASN A 122 12.97 10.29 -7.72
C ASN A 122 13.23 9.08 -6.83
N LEU A 123 12.19 8.29 -6.51
CA LEU A 123 12.37 7.03 -5.78
C LEU A 123 13.34 6.09 -6.50
N PHE A 124 13.18 5.88 -7.81
CA PHE A 124 14.10 5.03 -8.58
C PHE A 124 15.53 5.60 -8.64
N ARG A 125 15.69 6.93 -8.67
CA ARG A 125 17.01 7.56 -8.57
C ARG A 125 17.68 7.31 -7.23
N THR A 126 16.91 7.42 -6.15
CA THR A 126 17.38 7.12 -4.79
C THR A 126 17.83 5.68 -4.65
N LEU A 127 17.04 4.73 -5.17
CA LEU A 127 17.41 3.32 -5.20
C LEU A 127 18.69 3.04 -6.03
N GLN A 128 19.06 3.96 -6.92
CA GLN A 128 20.31 3.93 -7.67
C GLN A 128 21.49 4.64 -6.96
N GLY A 129 21.28 5.17 -5.76
CA GLY A 129 22.28 5.93 -5.01
C GLY A 129 22.54 7.34 -5.55
N LYS A 130 21.60 7.92 -6.27
CA LYS A 130 21.83 9.14 -7.07
C LYS A 130 21.30 10.44 -6.48
N GLU A 131 20.84 10.57 -5.28
CA GLU A 131 20.42 11.83 -4.63
C GLU A 131 19.61 11.56 -3.37
N ASP A 132 19.57 12.55 -2.47
CA ASP A 132 18.55 12.62 -1.40
C ASP A 132 17.24 13.13 -2.02
N PRO A 133 16.20 12.31 -2.05
CA PRO A 133 14.97 12.68 -2.74
C PRO A 133 14.10 13.61 -1.90
N LYS A 134 13.48 14.56 -2.57
CA LYS A 134 12.31 15.25 -2.04
C LYS A 134 11.07 14.63 -2.67
N PHE A 135 10.17 14.11 -1.84
CA PHE A 135 8.86 13.62 -2.25
C PHE A 135 7.82 14.67 -1.89
N THR A 136 6.99 15.04 -2.86
CA THR A 136 5.95 16.08 -2.70
C THR A 136 4.55 15.50 -2.61
N THR A 137 4.35 14.32 -3.19
CA THR A 137 3.04 13.68 -3.34
C THR A 137 3.05 12.25 -2.82
N LEU A 138 4.06 11.46 -3.18
CA LEU A 138 4.23 10.12 -2.64
C LEU A 138 4.72 10.18 -1.19
N LEU A 139 4.19 9.30 -0.36
CA LEU A 139 4.71 9.06 0.98
C LEU A 139 5.63 7.84 0.92
N VAL A 140 6.88 8.07 1.24
CA VAL A 140 7.90 7.03 1.18
C VAL A 140 8.46 6.78 2.57
N ALA A 141 8.46 5.51 2.99
CA ALA A 141 9.01 5.12 4.28
C ALA A 141 10.48 5.52 4.40
N ARG A 142 10.91 5.89 5.61
CA ARG A 142 12.20 6.48 5.97
C ARG A 142 12.42 7.94 5.52
N PHE A 143 11.55 8.50 4.70
CA PHE A 143 11.64 9.89 4.25
C PHE A 143 10.51 10.75 4.85
N ASN A 144 9.35 10.78 4.22
CA ASN A 144 8.25 11.67 4.60
C ASN A 144 7.00 10.93 5.12
N LEU A 145 6.97 9.59 5.14
CA LEU A 145 5.79 8.81 5.51
C LEU A 145 5.32 9.11 6.95
N ILE A 146 6.20 8.95 7.94
CA ILE A 146 5.84 9.13 9.37
C ILE A 146 5.46 10.59 9.69
N PRO A 147 6.23 11.61 9.28
CA PRO A 147 5.82 13.00 9.47
C PRO A 147 4.42 13.30 8.90
N GLU A 148 4.13 12.80 7.70
CA GLU A 148 2.82 13.04 7.08
C GLU A 148 1.68 12.27 7.78
N LEU A 149 1.90 11.02 8.20
CA LEU A 149 0.92 10.27 8.99
C LEU A 149 0.60 10.99 10.30
N ASN A 150 1.61 11.48 11.01
CA ASN A 150 1.39 12.27 12.23
C ASN A 150 0.56 13.52 11.95
N ARG A 151 0.90 14.28 10.90
CA ARG A 151 0.16 15.47 10.51
C ARG A 151 -1.30 15.17 10.14
N LEU A 152 -1.57 14.04 9.49
CA LEU A 152 -2.93 13.60 9.14
C LEU A 152 -3.73 13.24 10.40
N ILE A 153 -3.12 12.54 11.35
CA ILE A 153 -3.76 12.19 12.63
C ILE A 153 -4.00 13.46 13.46
N ASP A 154 -3.01 14.38 13.55
CA ASP A 154 -3.15 15.65 14.26
C ASP A 154 -4.31 16.47 13.70
N ARG A 155 -4.48 16.46 12.38
CA ARG A 155 -5.61 17.16 11.74
C ARG A 155 -6.97 16.60 12.16
N GLU A 156 -7.10 15.26 12.30
CA GLU A 156 -8.35 14.66 12.78
C GLU A 156 -8.59 14.97 14.27
N ILE A 157 -7.54 15.03 15.08
CA ILE A 157 -7.62 15.47 16.48
C ILE A 157 -8.12 16.91 16.58
N GLU A 158 -7.50 17.84 15.83
CA GLU A 158 -7.94 19.25 15.78
C GLU A 158 -9.41 19.38 15.40
N LEU A 159 -9.88 18.60 14.43
CA LEU A 159 -11.28 18.61 14.01
C LEU A 159 -12.21 18.10 15.11
N ALA A 160 -11.81 17.05 15.80
CA ALA A 160 -12.57 16.50 16.91
C ALA A 160 -12.68 17.50 18.07
N ASP A 161 -11.56 18.14 18.46
CA ASP A 161 -11.50 19.17 19.52
C ASP A 161 -12.37 20.40 19.18
N GLN A 162 -12.51 20.71 17.87
CA GLN A 162 -13.40 21.77 17.38
C GLN A 162 -14.88 21.37 17.27
N GLY A 163 -15.25 20.15 17.66
CA GLY A 163 -16.60 19.61 17.51
C GLY A 163 -17.03 19.33 16.05
N LYS A 164 -16.09 19.33 15.10
CA LYS A 164 -16.34 19.04 13.67
C LYS A 164 -16.29 17.54 13.34
N GLY A 165 -16.00 16.69 14.35
CA GLY A 165 -15.81 15.28 14.20
C GLY A 165 -14.49 14.90 13.50
N GLY A 166 -13.74 13.98 14.08
CA GLY A 166 -12.56 13.37 13.47
C GLY A 166 -12.88 11.94 13.03
N ARG A 167 -12.37 11.50 11.88
CA ARG A 167 -12.66 10.18 11.32
C ARG A 167 -11.44 9.57 10.66
N ILE A 168 -11.04 8.36 11.11
CA ILE A 168 -9.95 7.59 10.53
C ILE A 168 -10.45 6.18 10.22
N ILE A 169 -10.13 5.66 9.02
CA ILE A 169 -10.30 4.24 8.69
C ILE A 169 -8.96 3.73 8.16
N LEU A 170 -8.44 2.66 8.76
CA LEU A 170 -7.18 2.07 8.34
C LEU A 170 -7.37 0.59 8.03
N LYS A 171 -7.19 0.23 6.77
CA LYS A 171 -7.08 -1.17 6.34
C LYS A 171 -5.61 -1.52 6.13
N MET A 172 -5.19 -2.61 6.78
CA MET A 172 -3.81 -3.13 6.68
C MET A 172 -3.75 -4.61 7.10
N ASN A 173 -2.63 -5.28 6.83
CA ASN A 173 -2.48 -6.67 7.27
C ASN A 173 -2.01 -6.76 8.73
N ALA A 174 -1.19 -5.80 9.19
CA ALA A 174 -0.66 -5.82 10.55
C ALA A 174 -0.47 -4.42 11.14
N LEU A 175 -0.83 -4.27 12.39
CA LEU A 175 -0.65 -3.07 13.21
C LEU A 175 0.18 -3.45 14.46
N GLN A 176 1.45 -3.02 14.51
CA GLN A 176 2.38 -3.46 15.54
C GLN A 176 3.31 -2.35 16.05
N ASP A 177 3.44 -1.23 15.32
CA ASP A 177 4.33 -0.14 15.73
C ASP A 177 3.78 0.59 16.96
N PRO A 178 4.50 0.60 18.13
CA PRO A 178 3.98 1.20 19.34
C PRO A 178 3.76 2.71 19.23
N ALA A 179 4.62 3.42 18.49
CA ALA A 179 4.47 4.86 18.34
C ALA A 179 3.18 5.21 17.59
N MET A 180 2.88 4.50 16.50
CA MET A 180 1.64 4.71 15.74
C MET A 180 0.39 4.26 16.52
N ILE A 181 0.48 3.17 17.30
CA ILE A 181 -0.61 2.73 18.18
C ILE A 181 -0.92 3.80 19.23
N ASN A 182 0.11 4.36 19.88
CA ASN A 182 -0.07 5.45 20.87
C ASN A 182 -0.68 6.70 20.22
N ARG A 183 -0.35 7.00 18.96
CA ARG A 183 -0.98 8.10 18.21
C ARG A 183 -2.48 7.86 17.99
N LEU A 184 -2.88 6.60 17.69
CA LEU A 184 -4.29 6.25 17.54
C LEU A 184 -5.04 6.29 18.90
N TYR A 185 -4.40 5.87 19.99
CA TYR A 185 -4.98 6.01 21.32
C TYR A 185 -5.20 7.49 21.69
N ASN A 186 -4.20 8.33 21.49
CA ASN A 186 -4.32 9.77 21.69
C ASN A 186 -5.46 10.37 20.85
N ALA A 187 -5.56 10.01 19.58
CA ALA A 187 -6.66 10.48 18.72
C ALA A 187 -8.03 10.01 19.25
N SER A 188 -8.12 8.77 19.77
CA SER A 188 -9.36 8.26 20.38
C SER A 188 -9.74 9.03 21.63
N GLU A 189 -8.78 9.40 22.49
CA GLU A 189 -9.03 10.19 23.71
C GLU A 189 -9.59 11.58 23.38
N HIS A 190 -9.17 12.18 22.27
CA HIS A 190 -9.71 13.43 21.70
C HIS A 190 -11.03 13.26 20.93
N GLY A 191 -11.63 12.06 20.92
CA GLY A 191 -12.96 11.83 20.32
C GLY A 191 -12.95 11.44 18.84
N VAL A 192 -11.78 11.27 18.22
CA VAL A 192 -11.69 10.79 16.83
C VAL A 192 -12.27 9.37 16.73
N GLN A 193 -13.20 9.17 15.79
CA GLN A 193 -13.76 7.85 15.50
C GLN A 193 -12.84 7.06 14.59
N ILE A 194 -12.37 5.90 15.03
CA ILE A 194 -11.36 5.11 14.36
C ILE A 194 -11.86 3.71 14.09
N ASP A 195 -11.92 3.31 12.82
CA ASP A 195 -12.18 1.94 12.41
C ASP A 195 -10.92 1.32 11.81
N LEU A 196 -10.53 0.18 12.32
CA LEU A 196 -9.39 -0.59 11.86
C LEU A 196 -9.88 -1.89 11.21
N ILE A 197 -9.39 -2.18 10.00
CA ILE A 197 -9.58 -3.47 9.33
C ILE A 197 -8.20 -4.14 9.28
N VAL A 198 -7.92 -5.02 10.27
CA VAL A 198 -6.61 -5.64 10.45
C VAL A 198 -6.72 -7.15 10.39
N ARG A 199 -6.29 -7.72 9.27
CA ARG A 199 -6.40 -9.16 9.00
C ARG A 199 -5.55 -10.03 9.92
N GLY A 200 -4.32 -9.62 10.19
CA GLY A 200 -3.32 -10.41 10.93
C GLY A 200 -3.03 -9.82 12.32
N ILE A 201 -1.74 -9.61 12.59
CA ILE A 201 -1.25 -9.13 13.89
C ILE A 201 -1.84 -7.73 14.18
N CYS A 202 -2.51 -7.59 15.31
CA CYS A 202 -2.95 -6.31 15.85
C CYS A 202 -2.52 -6.21 17.32
N CYS A 203 -1.56 -5.34 17.60
CA CYS A 203 -1.09 -5.08 18.96
C CYS A 203 -1.86 -3.94 19.64
N LEU A 204 -2.79 -3.28 18.94
CA LEU A 204 -3.70 -2.31 19.52
C LEU A 204 -4.83 -3.04 20.26
N ILE A 205 -5.10 -2.62 21.50
CA ILE A 205 -6.14 -3.20 22.35
C ILE A 205 -7.36 -2.28 22.30
N PRO A 206 -8.49 -2.70 21.73
CA PRO A 206 -9.74 -1.93 21.74
C PRO A 206 -10.47 -2.08 23.07
N GLY A 207 -11.52 -1.26 23.28
CA GLY A 207 -12.43 -1.38 24.42
C GLY A 207 -11.86 -0.93 25.77
N GLN A 208 -10.72 -0.26 25.79
CA GLN A 208 -10.15 0.38 26.97
C GLN A 208 -10.62 1.85 27.07
N SER A 209 -10.39 2.51 28.20
CA SER A 209 -10.74 3.93 28.35
C SER A 209 -10.09 4.83 27.30
N TYR A 210 -8.83 4.55 26.97
CA TYR A 210 -8.05 5.28 25.95
C TYR A 210 -8.35 4.85 24.49
N SER A 211 -9.08 3.73 24.29
CA SER A 211 -9.45 3.22 22.96
C SER A 211 -10.96 3.10 22.75
N ARG A 212 -11.76 3.82 23.53
CA ARG A 212 -13.24 3.76 23.48
C ARG A 212 -13.85 4.09 22.11
N ASN A 213 -13.16 4.90 21.33
CA ASN A 213 -13.57 5.31 19.99
C ASN A 213 -12.88 4.49 18.87
N ILE A 214 -12.19 3.39 19.22
CA ILE A 214 -11.50 2.51 18.27
C ILE A 214 -12.24 1.18 18.18
N ARG A 215 -12.60 0.79 16.97
CA ARG A 215 -13.12 -0.54 16.64
C ARG A 215 -12.15 -1.27 15.74
N VAL A 216 -11.91 -2.55 16.01
CA VAL A 216 -11.03 -3.40 15.20
C VAL A 216 -11.87 -4.52 14.58
N THR A 217 -11.88 -4.56 13.25
CA THR A 217 -12.54 -5.60 12.45
C THR A 217 -11.48 -6.49 11.81
N ARG A 218 -11.74 -7.78 11.76
CA ARG A 218 -10.93 -8.76 11.04
C ARG A 218 -11.80 -9.50 10.05
N ILE A 219 -11.31 -9.63 8.81
CA ILE A 219 -12.00 -10.34 7.73
C ILE A 219 -11.08 -11.43 7.21
N VAL A 220 -11.59 -12.66 7.18
CA VAL A 220 -10.96 -13.82 6.56
C VAL A 220 -12.01 -14.48 5.66
N ASP A 221 -11.76 -14.47 4.35
CA ASP A 221 -12.68 -15.02 3.35
C ASP A 221 -11.88 -15.80 2.29
N SER A 222 -12.47 -16.06 1.13
CA SER A 222 -11.89 -16.88 0.05
C SER A 222 -10.58 -16.33 -0.49
N PHE A 223 -10.50 -15.00 -0.67
CA PHE A 223 -9.26 -14.32 -1.06
C PHE A 223 -8.58 -13.70 0.16
N LEU A 224 -7.25 -13.69 0.14
CA LEU A 224 -6.48 -13.06 1.20
C LEU A 224 -6.61 -11.53 1.11
N GLU A 225 -7.25 -10.93 2.11
CA GLU A 225 -7.34 -9.48 2.25
C GLU A 225 -5.94 -8.87 2.42
N HIS A 226 -5.38 -8.31 1.33
CA HIS A 226 -3.98 -7.88 1.31
C HIS A 226 -3.80 -6.38 1.04
N ALA A 227 -4.82 -5.70 0.55
CA ALA A 227 -4.77 -4.26 0.29
C ALA A 227 -4.50 -3.46 1.57
N ARG A 228 -3.75 -2.36 1.46
CA ARG A 228 -3.56 -1.35 2.50
C ARG A 228 -4.14 -0.04 1.98
N ILE A 229 -5.16 0.44 2.67
CA ILE A 229 -5.90 1.65 2.32
C ILE A 229 -6.15 2.43 3.59
N TRP A 230 -5.84 3.72 3.57
CA TRP A 230 -5.98 4.62 4.69
C TRP A 230 -6.87 5.79 4.32
N TYR A 231 -7.82 6.09 5.17
CA TYR A 231 -8.79 7.18 5.03
C TYR A 231 -8.69 8.11 6.23
N PHE A 232 -8.66 9.39 5.96
CA PHE A 232 -8.73 10.49 6.92
C PHE A 232 -9.86 11.43 6.49
N GLY A 233 -10.79 11.74 7.40
CA GLY A 233 -12.03 12.47 7.09
C GLY A 233 -11.84 13.91 6.67
N ASN A 234 -10.88 14.61 7.28
CA ASN A 234 -10.43 15.95 6.92
C ASN A 234 -11.59 16.92 6.67
N ASN A 235 -12.54 17.00 7.61
CA ASN A 235 -13.71 17.88 7.53
C ASN A 235 -14.47 17.76 6.20
N HIS A 236 -14.98 16.58 5.87
CA HIS A 236 -15.73 16.25 4.64
C HIS A 236 -14.94 16.37 3.32
N HIS A 237 -13.64 16.62 3.37
CA HIS A 237 -12.73 16.57 2.23
C HIS A 237 -11.75 15.39 2.37
N PRO A 238 -12.22 14.15 2.26
CA PRO A 238 -11.46 12.98 2.67
C PRO A 238 -10.16 12.84 1.88
N LYS A 239 -9.11 12.46 2.60
CA LYS A 239 -7.84 12.04 2.03
C LYS A 239 -7.75 10.53 2.09
N VAL A 240 -7.58 9.89 0.95
CA VAL A 240 -7.45 8.44 0.83
C VAL A 240 -6.08 8.11 0.24
N PHE A 241 -5.44 7.11 0.80
CA PHE A 241 -4.13 6.64 0.40
C PHE A 241 -4.15 5.12 0.21
N MET A 242 -3.32 4.63 -0.70
CA MET A 242 -3.05 3.20 -0.83
C MET A 242 -1.55 2.94 -1.00
N GLY A 243 -1.07 1.78 -0.56
CA GLY A 243 0.34 1.46 -0.70
C GLY A 243 0.78 0.13 -0.13
N SER A 244 2.08 -0.03 -0.02
CA SER A 244 2.69 -1.31 0.35
C SER A 244 2.88 -1.55 1.86
N PRO A 245 2.96 -0.52 2.75
CA PRO A 245 3.34 -0.77 4.14
C PRO A 245 2.17 -1.20 5.02
N ASP A 246 2.45 -2.14 5.92
CA ASP A 246 1.74 -2.30 7.17
C ASP A 246 2.31 -1.33 8.22
N TRP A 247 1.58 -1.07 9.29
CA TRP A 247 2.10 -0.25 10.40
C TRP A 247 2.89 -1.13 11.38
N MET A 248 3.98 -1.67 10.87
CA MET A 248 4.97 -2.43 11.62
C MET A 248 6.30 -1.69 11.59
N ARG A 249 7.08 -1.80 12.67
CA ARG A 249 8.39 -1.14 12.79
C ARG A 249 9.31 -1.42 11.61
N ARG A 250 9.31 -2.65 11.09
CA ARG A 250 10.12 -3.03 9.92
C ARG A 250 9.69 -2.30 8.63
N ASN A 251 8.38 -2.08 8.42
CA ASN A 251 7.85 -1.40 7.24
C ASN A 251 8.11 0.10 7.31
N LEU A 252 7.85 0.71 8.47
CA LEU A 252 7.92 2.15 8.63
C LEU A 252 9.36 2.69 8.68
N TYR A 253 10.31 1.91 9.24
CA TYR A 253 11.66 2.41 9.54
C TYR A 253 12.81 1.66 8.85
N ARG A 254 12.58 0.41 8.36
CA ARG A 254 13.67 -0.45 7.84
C ARG A 254 13.47 -0.92 6.41
N ARG A 255 12.41 -0.44 5.74
CA ARG A 255 12.10 -0.78 4.35
C ARG A 255 11.89 0.47 3.54
N ILE A 256 12.03 0.34 2.23
CA ILE A 256 11.46 1.29 1.28
C ILE A 256 10.06 0.80 0.94
N GLU A 257 9.09 1.57 1.34
CA GLU A 257 7.67 1.38 1.06
C GLU A 257 7.17 2.64 0.34
N ALA A 258 6.17 2.50 -0.50
CA ALA A 258 5.57 3.62 -1.21
C ALA A 258 4.06 3.63 -0.99
N VAL A 259 3.53 4.82 -0.74
CA VAL A 259 2.11 5.09 -0.55
C VAL A 259 1.72 6.26 -1.43
N THR A 260 0.64 6.12 -2.18
CA THR A 260 0.11 7.16 -3.06
C THR A 260 -1.20 7.71 -2.55
N PRO A 261 -1.41 9.05 -2.56
CA PRO A 261 -2.74 9.60 -2.40
C PRO A 261 -3.60 9.28 -3.62
N ILE A 262 -4.88 9.08 -3.40
CA ILE A 262 -5.87 8.91 -4.46
C ILE A 262 -6.48 10.26 -4.77
N LEU A 263 -5.93 10.90 -5.80
CA LEU A 263 -6.28 12.28 -6.17
C LEU A 263 -7.53 12.37 -7.04
N ASP A 264 -7.84 11.31 -7.77
CA ASP A 264 -9.05 11.21 -8.58
C ASP A 264 -10.27 11.03 -7.67
N PRO A 265 -11.33 11.87 -7.82
CA PRO A 265 -12.49 11.79 -6.94
C PRO A 265 -13.31 10.52 -7.10
N ASP A 266 -13.42 9.96 -8.30
CA ASP A 266 -14.23 8.76 -8.56
C ASP A 266 -13.53 7.52 -8.01
N LEU A 267 -12.21 7.40 -8.24
CA LEU A 267 -11.40 6.32 -7.66
C LEU A 267 -11.37 6.41 -6.13
N ARG A 268 -11.34 7.63 -5.59
CA ARG A 268 -11.41 7.85 -4.14
C ARG A 268 -12.76 7.41 -3.57
N ALA A 269 -13.87 7.75 -4.25
CA ALA A 269 -15.21 7.31 -3.85
C ALA A 269 -15.33 5.78 -3.86
N SER A 270 -14.82 5.12 -4.92
CA SER A 270 -14.82 3.65 -5.00
C SER A 270 -14.05 2.97 -3.86
N LEU A 271 -12.88 3.52 -3.46
CA LEU A 271 -12.13 2.98 -2.33
C LEU A 271 -12.82 3.22 -0.98
N ILE A 272 -13.51 4.36 -0.82
CA ILE A 272 -14.31 4.64 0.37
C ILE A 272 -15.48 3.66 0.45
N GLU A 273 -16.17 3.42 -0.65
CA GLU A 273 -17.25 2.45 -0.72
C GLU A 273 -16.78 1.04 -0.36
N MET A 274 -15.65 0.60 -0.93
CA MET A 274 -15.04 -0.69 -0.58
C MET A 274 -14.75 -0.80 0.93
N LEU A 275 -14.21 0.24 1.56
CA LEU A 275 -13.98 0.25 3.00
C LEU A 275 -15.30 0.16 3.79
N ASN A 276 -16.33 0.87 3.37
CA ASN A 276 -17.64 0.85 4.02
C ASN A 276 -18.32 -0.52 3.91
N ILE A 277 -18.26 -1.17 2.73
CA ILE A 277 -18.75 -2.54 2.53
C ILE A 277 -18.02 -3.50 3.49
N GLN A 278 -16.70 -3.38 3.64
CA GLN A 278 -15.92 -4.22 4.54
C GLN A 278 -16.24 -3.97 6.03
N LEU A 279 -16.48 -2.74 6.43
CA LEU A 279 -16.91 -2.41 7.79
C LEU A 279 -18.33 -2.91 8.09
N ALA A 280 -19.21 -2.92 7.11
CA ALA A 280 -20.58 -3.43 7.22
C ALA A 280 -20.66 -4.96 7.19
N ASP A 281 -19.62 -5.67 6.77
CA ASP A 281 -19.65 -7.14 6.68
C ASP A 281 -20.02 -7.78 8.02
N ASN A 282 -20.98 -8.69 7.96
CA ASN A 282 -21.43 -9.53 9.08
C ASN A 282 -21.47 -11.02 8.72
N GLN A 283 -20.92 -11.42 7.57
CA GLN A 283 -20.87 -12.82 7.13
C GLN A 283 -19.55 -13.49 7.52
N LYS A 284 -18.44 -12.79 7.33
CA LYS A 284 -17.08 -13.27 7.55
C LYS A 284 -16.31 -12.46 8.58
N ALA A 285 -16.75 -11.22 8.85
CA ALA A 285 -16.07 -10.34 9.79
C ALA A 285 -16.30 -10.72 11.24
N CYS A 286 -15.25 -10.53 12.04
CA CYS A 286 -15.33 -10.54 13.50
C CYS A 286 -14.79 -9.22 14.07
N TRP A 287 -15.26 -8.86 15.26
CA TRP A 287 -14.65 -7.85 16.08
C TRP A 287 -13.46 -8.45 16.84
N VAL A 288 -12.44 -7.66 17.06
CA VAL A 288 -11.40 -7.97 18.06
C VAL A 288 -11.83 -7.26 19.34
N ASP A 289 -12.02 -8.01 20.42
CA ASP A 289 -12.45 -7.48 21.71
C ASP A 289 -11.29 -6.99 22.59
N ALA A 290 -11.59 -6.54 23.80
CA ALA A 290 -10.62 -6.04 24.75
C ALA A 290 -9.63 -7.11 25.27
N GLN A 291 -9.91 -8.38 25.08
CA GLN A 291 -9.06 -9.53 25.37
C GLN A 291 -8.32 -10.03 24.12
N LEU A 292 -8.40 -9.28 23.01
CA LEU A 292 -7.83 -9.63 21.70
C LEU A 292 -8.42 -10.92 21.10
N GLN A 293 -9.64 -11.31 21.51
CA GLN A 293 -10.35 -12.46 20.96
C GLN A 293 -11.18 -12.04 19.74
N ASN A 294 -11.38 -12.99 18.83
CA ASN A 294 -12.23 -12.80 17.66
C ASN A 294 -13.70 -13.11 18.04
N VAL A 295 -14.53 -12.08 18.02
CA VAL A 295 -15.97 -12.20 18.27
C VAL A 295 -16.72 -12.03 16.94
N PHE A 296 -17.29 -13.10 16.41
CA PHE A 296 -18.00 -13.03 15.14
C PHE A 296 -19.23 -12.13 15.22
N LYS A 297 -19.42 -11.32 14.19
CA LYS A 297 -20.62 -10.48 14.06
C LYS A 297 -21.85 -11.35 13.84
N LYS A 298 -23.01 -10.91 14.34
CA LYS A 298 -24.27 -11.61 14.13
C LYS A 298 -24.61 -11.62 12.63
N ARG A 299 -24.70 -12.81 12.04
CA ARG A 299 -25.02 -12.98 10.62
C ARG A 299 -26.45 -12.57 10.31
N THR A 300 -26.65 -11.90 9.17
CA THR A 300 -27.93 -11.64 8.58
C THR A 300 -28.16 -12.61 7.42
N PRO A 301 -29.20 -13.46 7.44
CA PRO A 301 -29.48 -14.37 6.35
C PRO A 301 -29.68 -13.64 5.01
N GLY A 302 -29.15 -14.20 3.92
CA GLY A 302 -29.28 -13.64 2.57
C GLY A 302 -28.33 -12.51 2.22
N THR A 303 -27.52 -12.01 3.16
CA THR A 303 -26.48 -11.02 2.85
C THR A 303 -25.25 -11.71 2.23
N PRO A 304 -24.72 -11.24 1.09
CA PRO A 304 -23.49 -11.80 0.51
C PRO A 304 -22.27 -11.54 1.41
N SER A 305 -21.22 -12.34 1.25
CA SER A 305 -19.93 -12.00 1.88
C SER A 305 -19.34 -10.72 1.23
N VAL A 306 -18.47 -10.03 1.95
CA VAL A 306 -17.86 -8.78 1.49
C VAL A 306 -17.17 -8.92 0.13
N GLN A 307 -16.50 -10.04 -0.13
CA GLN A 307 -15.79 -10.26 -1.39
C GLN A 307 -16.77 -10.44 -2.56
N LEU A 308 -17.93 -11.07 -2.35
CA LEU A 308 -18.99 -11.14 -3.33
C LEU A 308 -19.65 -9.77 -3.55
N ALA A 309 -19.88 -9.00 -2.50
CA ALA A 309 -20.44 -7.66 -2.58
C ALA A 309 -19.55 -6.70 -3.38
N ILE A 310 -18.21 -6.71 -3.15
CA ILE A 310 -17.26 -5.88 -3.89
C ILE A 310 -17.15 -6.29 -5.35
N SER A 311 -17.26 -7.59 -5.68
CA SER A 311 -17.18 -8.06 -7.07
C SER A 311 -18.43 -7.72 -7.90
N SER A 312 -19.52 -7.33 -7.27
CA SER A 312 -20.80 -6.98 -7.92
C SER A 312 -21.09 -5.47 -7.91
N ALA A 313 -20.25 -4.66 -7.27
CA ALA A 313 -20.32 -3.21 -7.25
C ALA A 313 -19.41 -2.59 -8.33
#